data_8f6a9887c04f6893d20734f5d3aa440e
#
_entry.id   8f6a9887c04f6893d20734f5d3aa440e
#
_cell.length_a   1.000
_cell.length_b   1.000
_cell.length_c   1.000
_cell.angle_alpha   90.00
_cell.angle_beta   90.00
_cell.angle_gamma   90.00
#
_symmetry.space_group_name_H-M   'P 1'
#
loop_
_entity.id
_entity.type
_entity.pdbx_description
1 polymer ?
#
loop_
_entity_poly.entity_id
_entity_poly.type
_entity_poly.pdbx_seq_one_letter_code
_entity_poly.pdbx_strand_id
1 'polypeptide(L)'
;MFRIGEFSKLARVSIRTLRHYDEIGLLVPDQVGPENGYRYYSAQQLSQIARIQLLREMGIGLQTIGQMLQQLQNPHELERFLVLQQLQLKDQQQELQHRIALVQSAIDRLRKEQNMSLFHVEKKTFPAMQVAALRRVIPCYEQEGELWKEMRQALRQLGAESQMSEKKGLMTVYYDEGFCEREVDVEIRSAVSGSFSDCQNVQFKTISSVTAATAMLSGRHDQIGQVYAEIARWVEQNGCRIKGPMFNIYHVSPAMDPNPDHWVTEVCVPLVE
;
A
#
# COMPACT_ATOMS: atom_id res chain seq x y z
N MET A 1 44.75 -18.45 -1.98
CA MET A 1 44.15 -18.72 -3.30
C MET A 1 42.91 -19.57 -3.11
N PHE A 2 41.79 -19.20 -3.69
CA PHE A 2 40.51 -19.89 -3.59
C PHE A 2 40.14 -20.49 -4.97
N ARG A 3 39.65 -21.72 -4.98
CA ARG A 3 39.05 -22.28 -6.20
C ARG A 3 37.78 -21.50 -6.57
N ILE A 4 37.42 -21.50 -7.85
CA ILE A 4 36.23 -20.73 -8.33
C ILE A 4 34.96 -20.99 -7.51
N GLY A 5 34.74 -22.24 -7.03
CA GLY A 5 33.57 -22.56 -6.18
C GLY A 5 33.63 -21.95 -4.78
N GLU A 6 34.80 -21.87 -4.19
CA GLU A 6 35.04 -21.25 -2.88
C GLU A 6 34.91 -19.72 -3.01
N PHE A 7 35.54 -19.16 -4.03
CA PHE A 7 35.47 -17.73 -4.34
C PHE A 7 34.03 -17.28 -4.64
N SER A 8 33.26 -18.10 -5.39
CA SER A 8 31.85 -17.89 -5.66
C SER A 8 31.01 -17.73 -4.38
N LYS A 9 31.27 -18.59 -3.37
CA LYS A 9 30.59 -18.51 -2.07
C LYS A 9 30.97 -17.25 -1.29
N LEU A 10 32.27 -16.94 -1.25
CA LEU A 10 32.80 -15.77 -0.54
C LEU A 10 32.30 -14.44 -1.18
N ALA A 11 32.32 -14.39 -2.51
CA ALA A 11 31.90 -13.23 -3.28
C ALA A 11 30.36 -13.13 -3.45
N ARG A 12 29.61 -14.19 -3.13
CA ARG A 12 28.15 -14.31 -3.39
C ARG A 12 27.79 -14.09 -4.87
N VAL A 13 28.60 -14.60 -5.76
CA VAL A 13 28.43 -14.51 -7.21
C VAL A 13 28.45 -15.90 -7.81
N SER A 14 27.58 -16.18 -8.78
CA SER A 14 27.51 -17.50 -9.40
C SER A 14 28.81 -17.84 -10.15
N ILE A 15 29.17 -19.13 -10.18
CA ILE A 15 30.33 -19.62 -10.97
C ILE A 15 30.18 -19.23 -12.45
N ARG A 16 28.96 -19.24 -12.98
CA ARG A 16 28.67 -18.81 -14.36
C ARG A 16 29.03 -17.35 -14.58
N THR A 17 28.69 -16.49 -13.62
CA THR A 17 29.01 -15.05 -13.68
C THR A 17 30.54 -14.83 -13.59
N LEU A 18 31.25 -15.58 -12.73
CA LEU A 18 32.70 -15.48 -12.62
C LEU A 18 33.39 -15.92 -13.91
N ARG A 19 32.90 -16.95 -14.57
CA ARG A 19 33.43 -17.39 -15.89
C ARG A 19 33.18 -16.33 -16.96
N HIS A 20 31.99 -15.76 -16.96
CA HIS A 20 31.67 -14.66 -17.88
C HIS A 20 32.57 -13.44 -17.65
N TYR A 21 32.86 -13.09 -16.40
CA TYR A 21 33.77 -11.98 -16.09
C TYR A 21 35.20 -12.25 -16.52
N ASP A 22 35.64 -13.51 -16.43
CA ASP A 22 36.94 -13.96 -16.98
C ASP A 22 36.95 -13.85 -18.53
N GLU A 23 35.91 -14.34 -19.21
CA GLU A 23 35.76 -14.30 -20.67
C GLU A 23 35.81 -12.88 -21.25
N ILE A 24 35.19 -11.90 -20.55
CA ILE A 24 35.22 -10.51 -20.99
C ILE A 24 36.38 -9.69 -20.39
N GLY A 25 37.28 -10.32 -19.67
CA GLY A 25 38.45 -9.66 -19.07
C GLY A 25 38.16 -8.72 -17.91
N LEU A 26 36.93 -8.81 -17.31
CA LEU A 26 36.53 -7.94 -16.22
C LEU A 26 37.06 -8.37 -14.85
N LEU A 27 37.17 -9.70 -14.62
CA LEU A 27 37.77 -10.31 -13.44
C LEU A 27 38.46 -11.61 -13.87
N VAL A 28 39.74 -11.54 -14.21
CA VAL A 28 40.57 -12.68 -14.63
C VAL A 28 41.09 -13.36 -13.38
N PRO A 29 41.08 -14.72 -13.30
CA PRO A 29 41.67 -15.44 -12.17
C PRO A 29 43.17 -15.16 -12.06
N ASP A 30 43.71 -15.08 -10.83
CA ASP A 30 45.16 -14.89 -10.60
C ASP A 30 46.00 -16.04 -11.16
N GLN A 31 45.45 -17.26 -11.13
CA GLN A 31 46.10 -18.42 -11.69
C GLN A 31 45.07 -19.37 -12.32
N VAL A 32 45.50 -20.00 -13.41
CA VAL A 32 44.81 -21.16 -13.99
C VAL A 32 45.77 -22.37 -13.88
N GLY A 33 45.31 -23.42 -13.24
CA GLY A 33 46.14 -24.62 -13.03
C GLY A 33 46.53 -25.27 -14.37
N PRO A 34 47.83 -25.43 -14.64
CA PRO A 34 48.31 -25.88 -15.94
C PRO A 34 47.90 -27.32 -16.27
N GLU A 35 47.73 -28.19 -15.27
CA GLU A 35 47.39 -29.61 -15.46
C GLU A 35 45.88 -29.89 -15.48
N ASN A 36 45.07 -29.03 -14.81
CA ASN A 36 43.64 -29.31 -14.56
C ASN A 36 42.71 -28.22 -15.03
N GLY A 37 43.23 -27.07 -15.49
CA GLY A 37 42.42 -25.92 -15.96
C GLY A 37 41.58 -25.23 -14.86
N TYR A 38 41.84 -25.54 -13.57
CA TYR A 38 41.09 -24.90 -12.49
C TYR A 38 41.49 -23.43 -12.31
N ARG A 39 40.48 -22.59 -12.12
CA ARG A 39 40.64 -21.15 -11.88
C ARG A 39 40.82 -20.88 -10.38
N TYR A 40 41.81 -20.11 -10.01
CA TYR A 40 42.14 -19.72 -8.66
C TYR A 40 42.12 -18.19 -8.55
N TYR A 41 41.51 -17.72 -7.48
CA TYR A 41 41.31 -16.30 -7.18
C TYR A 41 41.97 -15.95 -5.85
N SER A 42 42.47 -14.72 -5.71
CA SER A 42 43.06 -14.21 -4.46
C SER A 42 42.01 -13.53 -3.56
N ALA A 43 42.38 -13.30 -2.29
CA ALA A 43 41.56 -12.50 -1.37
C ALA A 43 41.40 -11.04 -1.83
N GLN A 44 42.42 -10.48 -2.51
CA GLN A 44 42.37 -9.11 -3.03
C GLN A 44 41.30 -8.96 -4.11
N GLN A 45 41.02 -10.00 -4.88
CA GLN A 45 39.95 -9.98 -5.88
C GLN A 45 38.53 -9.94 -5.28
N LEU A 46 38.36 -10.22 -3.97
CA LEU A 46 37.07 -10.01 -3.28
C LEU A 46 36.68 -8.53 -3.25
N SER A 47 37.64 -7.63 -3.08
CA SER A 47 37.39 -6.20 -3.14
C SER A 47 37.03 -5.72 -4.56
N GLN A 48 37.68 -6.33 -5.57
CA GLN A 48 37.39 -6.01 -6.97
C GLN A 48 35.99 -6.46 -7.37
N ILE A 49 35.60 -7.71 -7.03
CA ILE A 49 34.25 -8.21 -7.33
C ILE A 49 33.18 -7.42 -6.60
N ALA A 50 33.41 -6.99 -5.35
CA ALA A 50 32.47 -6.14 -4.61
C ALA A 50 32.25 -4.80 -5.31
N ARG A 51 33.29 -4.16 -5.86
CA ARG A 51 33.17 -2.95 -6.68
C ARG A 51 32.38 -3.19 -7.96
N ILE A 52 32.61 -4.28 -8.65
CA ILE A 52 31.86 -4.65 -9.87
C ILE A 52 30.37 -4.81 -9.53
N GLN A 53 30.05 -5.49 -8.45
CA GLN A 53 28.65 -5.68 -8.01
C GLN A 53 27.98 -4.36 -7.70
N LEU A 54 28.63 -3.49 -6.93
CA LEU A 54 28.12 -2.16 -6.57
C LEU A 54 27.80 -1.31 -7.82
N LEU A 55 28.72 -1.27 -8.79
CA LEU A 55 28.51 -0.52 -10.03
C LEU A 55 27.40 -1.12 -10.90
N ARG A 56 27.23 -2.46 -10.89
CA ARG A 56 26.12 -3.14 -11.55
C ARG A 56 24.78 -2.82 -10.92
N GLU A 57 24.68 -2.80 -9.59
CA GLU A 57 23.47 -2.43 -8.86
C GLU A 57 23.03 -0.99 -9.19
N MET A 58 23.97 -0.12 -9.52
CA MET A 58 23.70 1.24 -10.02
C MET A 58 23.23 1.27 -11.49
N GLY A 59 23.08 0.11 -12.15
CA GLY A 59 22.66 0.02 -13.56
C GLY A 59 23.77 0.26 -14.57
N ILE A 60 25.04 0.32 -14.16
CA ILE A 60 26.17 0.53 -15.07
C ILE A 60 26.48 -0.76 -15.84
N GLY A 61 26.62 -0.64 -17.16
CA GLY A 61 26.93 -1.76 -18.05
C GLY A 61 28.33 -2.33 -17.82
N LEU A 62 28.52 -3.65 -18.00
CA LEU A 62 29.77 -4.34 -17.73
C LEU A 62 30.96 -3.80 -18.54
N GLN A 63 30.73 -3.37 -19.78
CA GLN A 63 31.77 -2.76 -20.61
C GLN A 63 32.28 -1.45 -20.02
N THR A 64 31.35 -0.57 -19.55
CA THR A 64 31.69 0.67 -18.88
C THR A 64 32.41 0.41 -17.56
N ILE A 65 31.96 -0.60 -16.78
CA ILE A 65 32.65 -1.02 -15.55
C ILE A 65 34.08 -1.44 -15.84
N GLY A 66 34.33 -2.21 -16.90
CA GLY A 66 35.67 -2.61 -17.31
C GLY A 66 36.59 -1.42 -17.62
N GLN A 67 36.10 -0.46 -18.37
CA GLN A 67 36.81 0.80 -18.65
C GLN A 67 37.12 1.59 -17.39
N MET A 68 36.13 1.70 -16.49
CA MET A 68 36.30 2.41 -15.21
C MET A 68 37.34 1.77 -14.31
N LEU A 69 37.34 0.45 -14.18
CA LEU A 69 38.33 -0.29 -13.35
C LEU A 69 39.74 -0.15 -13.87
N GLN A 70 39.91 0.03 -15.18
CA GLN A 70 41.23 0.24 -15.80
C GLN A 70 41.69 1.70 -15.68
N GLN A 71 40.78 2.68 -15.79
CA GLN A 71 41.10 4.10 -15.86
C GLN A 71 41.05 4.80 -14.49
N LEU A 72 40.15 4.34 -13.60
CA LEU A 72 39.88 5.00 -12.30
C LEU A 72 40.62 4.28 -11.16
N GLN A 73 41.94 4.29 -11.20
CA GLN A 73 42.75 3.80 -10.06
C GLN A 73 42.74 4.75 -8.87
N ASN A 74 42.33 6.02 -9.10
CA ASN A 74 42.22 7.06 -8.08
C ASN A 74 40.81 7.09 -7.48
N PRO A 75 40.65 6.93 -6.15
CA PRO A 75 39.34 7.03 -5.48
C PRO A 75 38.58 8.32 -5.77
N HIS A 76 39.26 9.44 -5.93
CA HIS A 76 38.63 10.73 -6.23
C HIS A 76 37.99 10.80 -7.63
N GLU A 77 38.53 10.08 -8.61
CA GLU A 77 37.93 10.03 -9.95
C GLU A 77 36.65 9.19 -9.96
N LEU A 78 36.66 8.08 -9.23
CA LEU A 78 35.47 7.27 -9.03
C LEU A 78 34.37 8.06 -8.30
N GLU A 79 34.71 8.79 -7.25
CA GLU A 79 33.79 9.66 -6.52
C GLU A 79 33.15 10.72 -7.45
N ARG A 80 33.94 11.41 -8.24
CA ARG A 80 33.44 12.39 -9.22
C ARG A 80 32.48 11.76 -10.22
N PHE A 81 32.79 10.58 -10.73
CA PHE A 81 31.89 9.85 -11.62
C PHE A 81 30.57 9.50 -10.95
N LEU A 82 30.61 8.98 -9.71
CA LEU A 82 29.41 8.63 -8.96
C LEU A 82 28.54 9.88 -8.66
N VAL A 83 29.14 11.02 -8.36
CA VAL A 83 28.42 12.29 -8.19
C VAL A 83 27.72 12.70 -9.48
N LEU A 84 28.38 12.59 -10.63
CA LEU A 84 27.76 12.90 -11.93
C LEU A 84 26.59 11.94 -12.24
N GLN A 85 26.75 10.64 -11.96
CA GLN A 85 25.67 9.67 -12.13
C GLN A 85 24.49 9.98 -11.20
N GLN A 86 24.76 10.37 -9.96
CA GLN A 86 23.70 10.78 -9.02
C GLN A 86 22.94 12.00 -9.53
N LEU A 87 23.63 13.00 -10.09
CA LEU A 87 22.98 14.17 -10.67
C LEU A 87 22.11 13.81 -11.87
N GLN A 88 22.59 12.97 -12.77
CA GLN A 88 21.80 12.48 -13.91
C GLN A 88 20.55 11.72 -13.48
N LEU A 89 20.65 10.86 -12.47
CA LEU A 89 19.49 10.12 -11.94
C LEU A 89 18.47 11.05 -11.30
N LYS A 90 18.91 12.09 -10.59
CA LYS A 90 18.03 13.13 -10.03
C LYS A 90 17.29 13.92 -11.11
N ASP A 91 17.98 14.26 -12.17
CA ASP A 91 17.39 14.97 -13.31
C ASP A 91 16.33 14.11 -14.01
N GLN A 92 16.65 12.84 -14.27
CA GLN A 92 15.70 11.85 -14.78
C GLN A 92 14.48 11.68 -13.86
N GLN A 93 14.69 11.64 -12.56
CA GLN A 93 13.60 11.55 -11.58
C GLN A 93 12.67 12.76 -11.67
N GLN A 94 13.23 13.98 -11.77
CA GLN A 94 12.43 15.19 -11.91
C GLN A 94 11.63 15.19 -13.22
N GLU A 95 12.23 14.76 -14.32
CA GLU A 95 11.55 14.66 -15.60
C GLU A 95 10.40 13.63 -15.56
N LEU A 96 10.62 12.47 -14.94
CA LEU A 96 9.59 11.47 -14.75
C LEU A 96 8.44 11.99 -13.88
N GLN A 97 8.74 12.71 -12.80
CA GLN A 97 7.72 13.34 -11.96
C GLN A 97 6.89 14.37 -12.74
N HIS A 98 7.55 15.18 -13.57
CA HIS A 98 6.86 16.12 -14.44
C HIS A 98 5.92 15.41 -15.45
N ARG A 99 6.38 14.34 -16.09
CA ARG A 99 5.57 13.54 -17.03
C ARG A 99 4.36 12.90 -16.34
N ILE A 100 4.53 12.39 -15.12
CA ILE A 100 3.43 11.84 -14.31
C ILE A 100 2.39 12.93 -14.04
N ALA A 101 2.81 14.15 -13.66
CA ALA A 101 1.90 15.27 -13.43
C ALA A 101 1.12 15.68 -14.69
N LEU A 102 1.78 15.67 -15.86
CA LEU A 102 1.11 15.93 -17.14
C LEU A 102 0.05 14.88 -17.47
N VAL A 103 0.38 13.59 -17.29
CA VAL A 103 -0.57 12.49 -17.50
C VAL A 103 -1.76 12.62 -16.55
N GLN A 104 -1.51 12.90 -15.27
CA GLN A 104 -2.58 13.12 -14.29
C GLN A 104 -3.49 14.29 -14.70
N SER A 105 -2.92 15.41 -15.12
CA SER A 105 -3.67 16.57 -15.59
C SER A 105 -4.52 16.25 -16.84
N ALA A 106 -4.00 15.43 -17.77
CA ALA A 106 -4.74 14.99 -18.95
C ALA A 106 -5.91 14.07 -18.56
N ILE A 107 -5.70 13.13 -17.65
CA ILE A 107 -6.76 12.26 -17.09
C ILE A 107 -7.87 13.12 -16.47
N ASP A 108 -7.52 14.11 -15.67
CA ASP A 108 -8.49 14.97 -14.99
C ASP A 108 -9.31 15.84 -16.00
N ARG A 109 -8.68 16.29 -17.09
CA ARG A 109 -9.40 16.96 -18.19
C ARG A 109 -10.37 16.03 -18.89
N LEU A 110 -9.94 14.83 -19.28
CA LEU A 110 -10.80 13.84 -19.94
C LEU A 110 -12.00 13.46 -19.06
N ARG A 111 -11.78 13.32 -17.74
CA ARG A 111 -12.87 13.05 -16.79
C ARG A 111 -13.88 14.20 -16.72
N LYS A 112 -13.41 15.46 -16.71
CA LYS A 112 -14.27 16.64 -16.73
C LYS A 112 -15.07 16.77 -18.04
N GLU A 113 -14.44 16.49 -19.18
CA GLU A 113 -15.08 16.60 -20.51
C GLU A 113 -16.10 15.49 -20.77
N GLN A 114 -15.87 14.29 -20.25
CA GLN A 114 -16.74 13.13 -20.51
C GLN A 114 -17.80 12.87 -19.45
N ASN A 115 -17.91 13.73 -18.40
CA ASN A 115 -18.81 13.46 -17.26
C ASN A 115 -18.58 12.06 -16.64
N MET A 116 -17.35 11.52 -16.75
CA MET A 116 -17.02 10.18 -16.25
C MET A 116 -17.02 10.21 -14.72
N SER A 117 -17.77 9.29 -14.14
CA SER A 117 -17.83 9.07 -12.70
C SER A 117 -16.42 8.89 -12.13
N LEU A 118 -16.08 9.69 -11.11
CA LEU A 118 -14.81 9.60 -10.38
C LEU A 118 -14.72 8.31 -9.56
N PHE A 119 -15.87 7.75 -9.20
CA PHE A 119 -16.00 6.56 -8.38
C PHE A 119 -16.92 5.55 -9.06
N HIS A 120 -16.51 4.30 -9.09
CA HIS A 120 -17.36 3.22 -9.56
C HIS A 120 -18.43 2.92 -8.52
N VAL A 121 -19.71 3.10 -8.90
CA VAL A 121 -20.86 2.80 -8.03
C VAL A 121 -21.48 1.49 -8.45
N GLU A 122 -21.70 0.59 -7.49
CA GLU A 122 -22.37 -0.69 -7.69
C GLU A 122 -23.49 -0.92 -6.67
N LYS A 123 -24.47 -1.75 -7.05
CA LYS A 123 -25.50 -2.23 -6.11
C LYS A 123 -25.00 -3.52 -5.45
N LYS A 124 -24.94 -3.53 -4.12
CA LYS A 124 -24.42 -4.66 -3.34
C LYS A 124 -25.36 -5.00 -2.20
N THR A 125 -25.53 -6.30 -1.93
CA THR A 125 -26.29 -6.78 -0.80
C THR A 125 -25.36 -7.35 0.26
N PHE A 126 -25.42 -6.77 1.45
CA PHE A 126 -24.70 -7.23 2.63
C PHE A 126 -25.58 -8.23 3.39
N PRO A 127 -25.08 -9.42 3.73
CA PRO A 127 -25.87 -10.42 4.44
C PRO A 127 -26.13 -10.01 5.89
N ALA A 128 -27.15 -10.59 6.49
CA ALA A 128 -27.37 -10.50 7.93
C ALA A 128 -26.14 -11.02 8.69
N MET A 129 -25.72 -10.30 9.76
CA MET A 129 -24.55 -10.69 10.55
C MET A 129 -24.72 -10.30 12.01
N GLN A 130 -24.00 -11.01 12.88
CA GLN A 130 -23.87 -10.61 14.28
C GLN A 130 -22.78 -9.55 14.43
N VAL A 131 -23.09 -8.52 15.21
CA VAL A 131 -22.18 -7.42 15.46
C VAL A 131 -22.13 -7.06 16.96
N ALA A 132 -20.96 -6.66 17.42
CA ALA A 132 -20.83 -5.80 18.59
C ALA A 132 -21.06 -4.36 18.13
N ALA A 133 -21.96 -3.64 18.78
CA ALA A 133 -22.37 -2.30 18.40
C ALA A 133 -22.24 -1.35 19.60
N LEU A 134 -21.74 -0.13 19.35
CA LEU A 134 -21.68 0.95 20.32
C LEU A 134 -22.21 2.21 19.64
N ARG A 135 -23.33 2.76 20.16
CA ARG A 135 -23.97 3.97 19.63
C ARG A 135 -23.82 5.11 20.63
N ARG A 136 -23.49 6.28 20.12
CA ARG A 136 -23.37 7.51 20.90
C ARG A 136 -23.43 8.73 20.02
N VAL A 137 -23.94 9.83 20.58
CA VAL A 137 -23.74 11.16 20.03
C VAL A 137 -22.32 11.62 20.35
N ILE A 138 -21.53 11.94 19.32
CA ILE A 138 -20.16 12.44 19.43
C ILE A 138 -20.09 13.91 19.01
N PRO A 139 -19.15 14.70 19.56
CA PRO A 139 -19.05 16.13 19.22
C PRO A 139 -18.79 16.43 17.76
N CYS A 140 -18.01 15.57 17.07
CA CYS A 140 -17.67 15.68 15.65
C CYS A 140 -17.13 14.34 15.10
N TYR A 141 -17.08 14.20 13.78
CA TYR A 141 -16.63 12.96 13.09
C TYR A 141 -15.22 12.53 13.46
N GLU A 142 -14.31 13.46 13.73
CA GLU A 142 -12.91 13.18 14.09
C GLU A 142 -12.79 12.41 15.42
N GLN A 143 -13.81 12.48 16.27
CA GLN A 143 -13.83 11.77 17.56
C GLN A 143 -14.38 10.34 17.47
N GLU A 144 -14.77 9.87 16.30
CA GLU A 144 -15.19 8.47 16.11
C GLU A 144 -14.14 7.47 16.60
N GLY A 145 -12.86 7.80 16.49
CA GLY A 145 -11.75 6.99 16.96
C GLY A 145 -11.80 6.62 18.45
N GLU A 146 -12.43 7.44 19.29
CA GLU A 146 -12.59 7.17 20.73
C GLU A 146 -13.59 6.04 20.98
N LEU A 147 -14.67 5.96 20.17
CA LEU A 147 -15.64 4.86 20.27
C LEU A 147 -14.97 3.52 19.93
N TRP A 148 -14.11 3.49 18.93
CA TRP A 148 -13.37 2.30 18.55
C TRP A 148 -12.39 1.83 19.62
N LYS A 149 -11.75 2.75 20.36
CA LYS A 149 -10.91 2.42 21.53
C LYS A 149 -11.73 1.81 22.65
N GLU A 150 -12.88 2.42 22.97
CA GLU A 150 -13.79 1.95 24.02
C GLU A 150 -14.34 0.55 23.69
N MET A 151 -14.85 0.34 22.48
CA MET A 151 -15.33 -0.98 22.03
C MET A 151 -14.25 -2.05 22.16
N ARG A 152 -13.04 -1.75 21.73
CA ARG A 152 -11.90 -2.68 21.81
C ARG A 152 -11.57 -3.05 23.25
N GLN A 153 -11.60 -2.06 24.17
CA GLN A 153 -11.39 -2.30 25.59
C GLN A 153 -12.48 -3.19 26.20
N ALA A 154 -13.75 -2.94 25.88
CA ALA A 154 -14.87 -3.75 26.34
C ALA A 154 -14.77 -5.22 25.84
N LEU A 155 -14.44 -5.41 24.57
CA LEU A 155 -14.29 -6.75 23.99
C LEU A 155 -13.07 -7.51 24.56
N ARG A 156 -11.99 -6.81 24.93
CA ARG A 156 -10.87 -7.42 25.69
C ARG A 156 -11.30 -7.97 27.03
N GLN A 157 -12.06 -7.20 27.77
CA GLN A 157 -12.55 -7.61 29.09
C GLN A 157 -13.45 -8.87 29.03
N LEU A 158 -14.17 -9.04 27.91
CA LEU A 158 -14.98 -10.22 27.65
C LEU A 158 -14.21 -11.40 27.04
N GLY A 159 -12.91 -11.26 26.78
CA GLY A 159 -12.12 -12.26 26.05
C GLY A 159 -12.56 -12.44 24.59
N ALA A 160 -13.35 -11.50 24.06
CA ALA A 160 -13.93 -11.53 22.73
C ALA A 160 -13.11 -10.78 21.66
N GLU A 161 -11.96 -10.21 22.02
CA GLU A 161 -11.12 -9.43 21.10
C GLU A 161 -10.66 -10.25 19.88
N SER A 162 -10.32 -11.51 20.10
CA SER A 162 -9.94 -12.45 19.02
C SER A 162 -11.10 -12.79 18.06
N GLN A 163 -12.32 -12.48 18.45
CA GLN A 163 -13.54 -12.68 17.64
C GLN A 163 -13.88 -11.45 16.78
N MET A 164 -13.20 -10.32 17.01
CA MET A 164 -13.30 -9.16 16.12
C MET A 164 -12.64 -9.50 14.78
N SER A 165 -13.37 -9.31 13.73
CA SER A 165 -12.78 -9.38 12.39
C SER A 165 -12.10 -8.05 12.08
N GLU A 166 -10.81 -7.92 12.38
CA GLU A 166 -10.02 -6.74 12.00
C GLU A 166 -10.01 -6.51 10.47
N LYS A 167 -10.25 -7.56 9.69
CA LYS A 167 -10.19 -7.51 8.22
C LYS A 167 -11.56 -7.47 7.51
N LYS A 168 -12.66 -7.72 8.22
CA LYS A 168 -13.99 -7.76 7.59
C LYS A 168 -15.05 -7.30 8.58
N GLY A 169 -15.72 -6.18 8.28
CA GLY A 169 -16.92 -5.75 8.98
C GLY A 169 -16.75 -4.68 10.05
N LEU A 170 -15.70 -3.87 10.01
CA LEU A 170 -15.68 -2.62 10.75
C LEU A 170 -16.54 -1.60 10.01
N MET A 171 -17.63 -1.15 10.62
CA MET A 171 -18.52 -0.19 9.99
C MET A 171 -18.97 0.90 10.96
N THR A 172 -19.22 2.08 10.44
CA THR A 172 -19.86 3.18 11.15
C THR A 172 -21.15 3.56 10.45
N VAL A 173 -22.23 3.65 11.21
CA VAL A 173 -23.57 3.99 10.76
C VAL A 173 -23.93 5.36 11.32
N TYR A 174 -24.47 6.24 10.47
CA TYR A 174 -24.85 7.62 10.79
C TYR A 174 -26.36 7.73 10.85
N TYR A 175 -26.89 8.06 12.02
CA TYR A 175 -28.34 8.04 12.29
C TYR A 175 -29.04 9.40 12.16
N ASP A 176 -28.27 10.46 11.98
CA ASP A 176 -28.84 11.78 11.79
C ASP A 176 -29.68 11.84 10.51
N GLU A 177 -30.84 12.51 10.57
CA GLU A 177 -31.70 12.69 9.40
C GLU A 177 -31.10 13.62 8.32
N GLY A 178 -30.10 14.43 8.70
CA GLY A 178 -29.38 15.35 7.83
C GLY A 178 -27.91 15.44 8.19
N PHE A 179 -27.14 16.19 7.41
CA PHE A 179 -25.74 16.43 7.71
C PHE A 179 -25.60 17.32 8.97
N CYS A 180 -24.93 16.80 9.99
CA CYS A 180 -24.62 17.49 11.23
C CYS A 180 -23.11 17.73 11.33
N GLU A 181 -22.70 19.00 11.57
CA GLU A 181 -21.28 19.31 11.82
C GLU A 181 -20.89 18.98 13.27
N ARG A 182 -21.86 18.95 14.18
CA ARG A 182 -21.68 18.69 15.61
C ARG A 182 -22.80 17.82 16.14
N GLU A 183 -22.53 17.16 17.28
CA GLU A 183 -23.49 16.27 17.96
C GLU A 183 -23.97 15.14 17.03
N VAL A 184 -23.04 14.49 16.36
CA VAL A 184 -23.30 13.45 15.36
C VAL A 184 -23.70 12.14 16.03
N ASP A 185 -24.86 11.59 15.68
CA ASP A 185 -25.36 10.30 16.21
C ASP A 185 -24.80 9.14 15.40
N VAL A 186 -23.80 8.49 15.94
CA VAL A 186 -23.09 7.39 15.26
C VAL A 186 -23.17 6.08 16.04
N GLU A 187 -23.19 5.00 15.29
CA GLU A 187 -23.04 3.65 15.81
C GLU A 187 -21.90 2.94 15.10
N ILE A 188 -20.86 2.64 15.83
CA ILE A 188 -19.81 1.77 15.33
C ILE A 188 -20.19 0.31 15.50
N ARG A 189 -19.82 -0.53 14.53
CA ARG A 189 -20.12 -1.96 14.51
C ARG A 189 -18.90 -2.76 14.12
N SER A 190 -18.68 -3.85 14.82
CA SER A 190 -17.68 -4.86 14.44
C SER A 190 -18.35 -6.21 14.30
N ALA A 191 -18.14 -6.89 13.19
CA ALA A 191 -18.60 -8.26 13.02
C ALA A 191 -17.96 -9.16 14.07
N VAL A 192 -18.75 -9.99 14.73
CA VAL A 192 -18.30 -10.95 15.74
C VAL A 192 -18.86 -12.33 15.47
N SER A 193 -18.12 -13.35 15.90
CA SER A 193 -18.57 -14.75 15.84
C SER A 193 -18.78 -15.27 17.26
N GLY A 194 -19.96 -15.85 17.54
CA GLY A 194 -20.30 -16.38 18.86
C GLY A 194 -21.41 -15.60 19.56
N SER A 195 -21.83 -16.09 20.72
CA SER A 195 -22.87 -15.47 21.54
C SER A 195 -22.21 -14.79 22.75
N PHE A 196 -22.46 -13.52 22.90
CA PHE A 196 -21.95 -12.69 24.01
C PHE A 196 -23.13 -11.97 24.66
N SER A 197 -22.99 -11.67 25.94
CA SER A 197 -23.92 -10.79 26.65
C SER A 197 -23.47 -9.34 26.52
N ASP A 198 -24.43 -8.42 26.50
CA ASP A 198 -24.17 -7.00 26.48
C ASP A 198 -23.24 -6.60 27.63
N CYS A 199 -22.34 -5.69 27.38
CA CYS A 199 -21.29 -5.29 28.30
C CYS A 199 -21.07 -3.77 28.23
N GLN A 200 -21.20 -3.10 29.37
CA GLN A 200 -21.05 -1.65 29.43
C GLN A 200 -21.95 -0.93 28.40
N ASN A 201 -21.32 -0.25 27.42
CA ASN A 201 -22.00 0.47 26.34
C ASN A 201 -22.04 -0.32 25.03
N VAL A 202 -21.54 -1.57 25.03
CA VAL A 202 -21.48 -2.43 23.84
C VAL A 202 -22.64 -3.42 23.87
N GLN A 203 -23.45 -3.41 22.82
CA GLN A 203 -24.57 -4.32 22.62
C GLN A 203 -24.21 -5.36 21.54
N PHE A 204 -24.62 -6.60 21.76
CA PHE A 204 -24.49 -7.66 20.78
C PHE A 204 -25.83 -7.91 20.12
N LYS A 205 -25.89 -7.65 18.80
CA LYS A 205 -27.14 -7.78 18.05
C LYS A 205 -26.93 -8.37 16.66
N THR A 206 -27.97 -8.94 16.11
CA THR A 206 -28.01 -9.34 14.70
C THR A 206 -28.55 -8.18 13.86
N ILE A 207 -27.79 -7.72 12.87
CA ILE A 207 -28.26 -6.78 11.88
C ILE A 207 -28.82 -7.53 10.68
N SER A 208 -29.94 -7.04 10.12
CA SER A 208 -30.58 -7.61 8.95
C SER A 208 -29.72 -7.40 7.70
N SER A 209 -29.98 -8.20 6.66
CA SER A 209 -29.40 -7.93 5.35
C SER A 209 -29.82 -6.55 4.83
N VAL A 210 -28.92 -5.88 4.14
CA VAL A 210 -29.15 -4.54 3.57
C VAL A 210 -28.61 -4.49 2.16
N THR A 211 -29.41 -3.98 1.23
CA THR A 211 -28.98 -3.68 -0.13
C THR A 211 -28.65 -2.20 -0.19
N ALA A 212 -27.47 -1.85 -0.73
CA ALA A 212 -27.00 -0.49 -0.81
C ALA A 212 -26.33 -0.21 -2.17
N ALA A 213 -26.37 1.06 -2.58
CA ALA A 213 -25.44 1.57 -3.57
C ALA A 213 -24.11 1.86 -2.86
N THR A 214 -23.01 1.34 -3.39
CA THR A 214 -21.70 1.45 -2.75
C THR A 214 -20.64 1.98 -3.70
N ALA A 215 -19.67 2.71 -3.15
CA ALA A 215 -18.49 3.13 -3.89
C ALA A 215 -17.25 3.10 -2.99
N MET A 216 -16.11 2.73 -3.57
CA MET A 216 -14.83 2.67 -2.87
C MET A 216 -14.14 4.02 -2.90
N LEU A 217 -13.77 4.53 -1.72
CA LEU A 217 -12.91 5.69 -1.53
C LEU A 217 -11.53 5.20 -1.10
N SER A 218 -10.52 5.47 -1.93
CA SER A 218 -9.11 5.25 -1.58
C SER A 218 -8.48 6.58 -1.21
N GLY A 219 -7.79 6.63 -0.07
CA GLY A 219 -7.17 7.84 0.45
C GLY A 219 -8.01 8.55 1.51
N ARG A 220 -7.78 9.85 1.64
CA ARG A 220 -8.33 10.70 2.69
C ARG A 220 -9.85 10.87 2.58
N HIS A 221 -10.51 11.07 3.73
CA HIS A 221 -11.96 11.23 3.81
C HIS A 221 -12.48 12.62 3.35
N ASP A 222 -11.61 13.56 3.02
CA ASP A 222 -11.99 14.87 2.48
C ASP A 222 -12.75 14.80 1.14
N GLN A 223 -12.58 13.69 0.41
CA GLN A 223 -13.29 13.44 -0.86
C GLN A 223 -14.64 12.73 -0.70
N ILE A 224 -15.08 12.42 0.52
CA ILE A 224 -16.32 11.66 0.77
C ILE A 224 -17.57 12.32 0.18
N GLY A 225 -17.59 13.66 0.15
CA GLY A 225 -18.67 14.41 -0.49
C GLY A 225 -18.80 14.17 -2.00
N GLN A 226 -17.66 13.92 -2.69
CA GLN A 226 -17.67 13.58 -4.11
C GLN A 226 -18.19 12.15 -4.33
N VAL A 227 -17.88 11.23 -3.41
CA VAL A 227 -18.41 9.86 -3.44
C VAL A 227 -19.92 9.87 -3.30
N TYR A 228 -20.46 10.62 -2.35
CA TYR A 228 -21.91 10.78 -2.18
C TYR A 228 -22.58 11.40 -3.41
N ALA A 229 -21.96 12.37 -4.06
CA ALA A 229 -22.50 12.96 -5.28
C ALA A 229 -22.59 11.93 -6.43
N GLU A 230 -21.60 11.04 -6.56
CA GLU A 230 -21.62 9.95 -7.55
C GLU A 230 -22.68 8.90 -7.22
N ILE A 231 -22.79 8.49 -5.96
CA ILE A 231 -23.82 7.56 -5.51
C ILE A 231 -25.23 8.16 -5.74
N ALA A 232 -25.43 9.44 -5.45
CA ALA A 232 -26.70 10.12 -5.67
C ALA A 232 -27.11 10.13 -7.15
N ARG A 233 -26.16 10.45 -8.07
CA ARG A 233 -26.41 10.37 -9.51
C ARG A 233 -26.78 8.95 -9.97
N TRP A 234 -26.06 7.96 -9.46
CA TRP A 234 -26.32 6.55 -9.78
C TRP A 234 -27.71 6.13 -9.29
N VAL A 235 -28.10 6.49 -8.05
CA VAL A 235 -29.41 6.21 -7.46
C VAL A 235 -30.53 6.80 -8.33
N GLU A 236 -30.36 8.06 -8.75
CA GLU A 236 -31.32 8.77 -9.61
C GLU A 236 -31.44 8.12 -11.00
N GLN A 237 -30.31 7.80 -11.64
CA GLN A 237 -30.28 7.15 -12.96
C GLN A 237 -30.88 5.74 -12.95
N ASN A 238 -30.81 5.03 -11.84
CA ASN A 238 -31.34 3.66 -11.71
C ASN A 238 -32.76 3.63 -11.10
N GLY A 239 -33.36 4.80 -10.82
CA GLY A 239 -34.72 4.88 -10.27
C GLY A 239 -34.84 4.28 -8.87
N CYS A 240 -33.74 4.20 -8.13
CA CYS A 240 -33.71 3.67 -6.76
C CYS A 240 -34.15 4.73 -5.76
N ARG A 241 -34.53 4.30 -4.54
CA ARG A 241 -34.84 5.18 -3.41
C ARG A 241 -33.97 4.83 -2.23
N ILE A 242 -33.47 5.86 -1.54
CA ILE A 242 -32.68 5.71 -0.33
C ILE A 242 -33.59 5.33 0.82
N LYS A 243 -33.18 4.39 1.67
CA LYS A 243 -33.88 3.96 2.85
C LYS A 243 -32.95 3.60 4.00
N GLY A 244 -33.04 4.33 5.09
CA GLY A 244 -32.29 4.07 6.31
C GLY A 244 -30.99 4.85 6.40
N PRO A 245 -30.25 4.65 7.49
CA PRO A 245 -29.03 5.39 7.75
C PRO A 245 -27.90 4.96 6.82
N MET A 246 -27.12 5.93 6.35
CA MET A 246 -25.90 5.70 5.57
C MET A 246 -24.83 5.08 6.46
N PHE A 247 -23.93 4.31 5.87
CA PHE A 247 -22.84 3.68 6.62
C PHE A 247 -21.57 3.55 5.80
N ASN A 248 -20.45 3.52 6.51
CA ASN A 248 -19.14 3.27 5.93
C ASN A 248 -18.60 1.93 6.42
N ILE A 249 -17.89 1.22 5.54
CA ILE A 249 -17.12 0.03 5.89
C ILE A 249 -15.64 0.33 5.69
N TYR A 250 -14.86 0.11 6.74
CA TYR A 250 -13.41 0.35 6.70
C TYR A 250 -12.66 -0.92 6.33
N HIS A 251 -12.09 -0.96 5.13
CA HIS A 251 -11.20 -2.03 4.67
C HIS A 251 -9.76 -1.79 5.11
N VAL A 252 -9.32 -0.53 5.07
CA VAL A 252 -8.07 -0.07 5.69
C VAL A 252 -8.39 1.20 6.48
N SER A 253 -8.37 1.09 7.80
CA SER A 253 -8.72 2.19 8.72
C SER A 253 -7.47 2.93 9.22
N PRO A 254 -7.64 4.13 9.82
CA PRO A 254 -6.55 4.83 10.52
C PRO A 254 -5.85 4.02 11.61
N ALA A 255 -6.53 3.04 12.19
CA ALA A 255 -5.96 2.16 13.20
C ALA A 255 -5.09 1.03 12.60
N MET A 256 -5.30 0.68 11.33
CA MET A 256 -4.53 -0.33 10.60
C MET A 256 -3.30 0.27 9.91
N ASP A 257 -3.45 1.46 9.32
CA ASP A 257 -2.38 2.18 8.65
C ASP A 257 -2.45 3.67 9.01
N PRO A 258 -1.39 4.25 9.61
CA PRO A 258 -1.36 5.66 9.97
C PRO A 258 -1.25 6.61 8.76
N ASN A 259 -0.90 6.09 7.56
CA ASN A 259 -0.83 6.89 6.35
C ASN A 259 -2.22 7.06 5.73
N PRO A 260 -2.79 8.29 5.72
CA PRO A 260 -4.12 8.53 5.18
C PRO A 260 -4.28 8.16 3.69
N ASP A 261 -3.21 8.18 2.92
CA ASP A 261 -3.25 7.88 1.48
C ASP A 261 -3.49 6.37 1.21
N HIS A 262 -3.31 5.52 2.22
CA HIS A 262 -3.55 4.08 2.14
C HIS A 262 -4.93 3.65 2.65
N TRP A 263 -5.71 4.56 3.20
CA TRP A 263 -7.04 4.21 3.71
C TRP A 263 -7.97 3.75 2.59
N VAL A 264 -8.83 2.80 2.92
CA VAL A 264 -9.82 2.28 1.98
C VAL A 264 -11.15 2.18 2.70
N THR A 265 -12.10 3.01 2.27
CA THR A 265 -13.44 3.10 2.84
C THR A 265 -14.48 2.80 1.78
N GLU A 266 -15.38 1.87 2.05
CA GLU A 266 -16.55 1.63 1.21
C GLU A 266 -17.72 2.46 1.77
N VAL A 267 -18.16 3.46 1.00
CA VAL A 267 -19.28 4.33 1.34
C VAL A 267 -20.56 3.67 0.85
N CYS A 268 -21.54 3.51 1.74
CA CYS A 268 -22.73 2.74 1.48
C CYS A 268 -24.00 3.57 1.75
N VAL A 269 -24.89 3.62 0.76
CA VAL A 269 -26.18 4.28 0.83
C VAL A 269 -27.27 3.21 0.67
N PRO A 270 -28.01 2.86 1.75
CA PRO A 270 -29.05 1.83 1.69
C PRO A 270 -30.19 2.19 0.74
N LEU A 271 -30.69 1.17 0.06
CA LEU A 271 -31.76 1.30 -0.94
C LEU A 271 -33.02 0.58 -0.50
N VAL A 272 -34.17 1.07 -0.96
CA VAL A 272 -35.44 0.32 -0.94
C VAL A 272 -35.34 -0.78 -2.02
N GLU A 273 -35.71 -2.01 -1.68
CA GLU A 273 -35.93 -3.07 -2.66
C GLU A 273 -37.17 -2.81 -3.50
#